data_f75b73b0f6813182b4b993f6ecc8d770
#
_entry.id   f75b73b0f6813182b4b993f6ecc8d770
#
_cell.length_a   1.000
_cell.length_b   1.000
_cell.length_c   1.000
_cell.angle_alpha   90.00
_cell.angle_beta   90.00
_cell.angle_gamma   90.00
#
_symmetry.space_group_name_H-M   'P 1'
#
loop_
_entity.id
_entity.type
_entity.pdbx_description
1 polymer ?
#
loop_
_entity_poly.entity_id
_entity_poly.type
_entity_poly.pdbx_seq_one_letter_code
_entity_poly.pdbx_strand_id
1 'polypeptide(L)'
;MLLKEKGEQGEMTKKERRIGYLGPVGTFTGLAVHALFPDEEMTNLHAFPTIENCLLAAHQRKTDVTVVPIENSIGGSVSMTLDWLIHEVEVPIQAEVRLPVHHELLAHPAQVEQTEFEIVYAHPQALKQCDQYLRRHYPDIEQRPMNSSAEAAWLVANNPDKPWLSISNFIAKEIYQLEAIQNNIENNGMNMTRFIALGYEELDLRADFQKSSMIVSFPENELMTLHQVLGLVDKYAIRPTKIESAPMKTELGHYVFFIDLDTTGKSDAYQQLCQDIRNLGCSLRHLGTYPTLVADIAYGGDR
;
A
#
# COMPACT_ATOMS: atom_id res chain seq x y z
N MET A 1 23.73 -57.54 -2.96
CA MET A 1 22.67 -57.01 -3.82
C MET A 1 21.78 -56.16 -2.91
N LEU A 2 22.13 -54.91 -2.73
CA LEU A 2 21.46 -53.95 -1.82
C LEU A 2 20.72 -52.95 -2.70
N LEU A 3 19.40 -53.04 -2.71
CA LEU A 3 18.48 -52.10 -3.32
C LEU A 3 18.50 -50.81 -2.49
N LYS A 4 18.95 -49.71 -3.08
CA LYS A 4 18.77 -48.37 -2.58
C LYS A 4 17.32 -47.96 -2.82
N GLU A 5 16.55 -47.82 -1.77
CA GLU A 5 15.29 -47.10 -1.79
C GLU A 5 15.58 -45.60 -2.06
N LYS A 6 15.08 -45.15 -3.18
CA LYS A 6 14.98 -43.70 -3.47
C LYS A 6 13.84 -43.17 -2.60
N GLY A 7 14.19 -42.35 -1.61
CA GLY A 7 13.21 -41.56 -0.90
C GLY A 7 12.56 -40.58 -1.87
N GLU A 8 11.27 -40.66 -2.01
CA GLU A 8 10.41 -39.65 -2.62
C GLU A 8 10.54 -38.36 -1.78
N GLN A 9 11.28 -37.38 -2.29
CA GLN A 9 11.15 -35.99 -1.83
C GLN A 9 9.77 -35.55 -2.29
N GLY A 10 8.82 -35.49 -1.36
CA GLY A 10 7.52 -34.89 -1.62
C GLY A 10 7.72 -33.44 -2.06
N GLU A 11 7.37 -33.16 -3.29
CA GLU A 11 7.11 -31.78 -3.74
C GLU A 11 6.04 -31.21 -2.79
N MET A 12 6.44 -30.26 -1.95
CA MET A 12 5.48 -29.43 -1.23
C MET A 12 4.73 -28.65 -2.30
N THR A 13 3.51 -29.07 -2.61
CA THR A 13 2.60 -28.33 -3.48
C THR A 13 2.44 -26.94 -2.88
N LYS A 14 2.93 -25.91 -3.58
CA LYS A 14 2.75 -24.51 -3.21
C LYS A 14 1.24 -24.29 -3.08
N LYS A 15 0.76 -23.95 -1.90
CA LYS A 15 -0.67 -23.68 -1.66
C LYS A 15 -1.04 -22.47 -2.53
N GLU A 16 -1.96 -22.62 -3.45
CA GLU A 16 -2.53 -21.51 -4.23
C GLU A 16 -3.17 -20.52 -3.24
N ARG A 17 -2.70 -19.27 -3.27
CA ARG A 17 -3.13 -18.22 -2.34
C ARG A 17 -3.99 -17.22 -3.07
N ARG A 18 -5.21 -16.99 -2.61
CA ARG A 18 -6.10 -15.95 -3.14
C ARG A 18 -5.68 -14.58 -2.60
N ILE A 19 -5.13 -13.74 -3.46
CA ILE A 19 -4.63 -12.41 -3.07
C ILE A 19 -5.58 -11.34 -3.57
N GLY A 20 -6.22 -10.63 -2.63
CA GLY A 20 -7.04 -9.45 -2.91
C GLY A 20 -6.19 -8.19 -2.96
N TYR A 21 -6.59 -7.22 -3.78
CA TYR A 21 -5.93 -5.91 -3.80
C TYR A 21 -6.84 -4.82 -4.37
N LEU A 22 -6.51 -3.56 -4.06
CA LEU A 22 -7.21 -2.41 -4.65
C LEU A 22 -6.84 -2.27 -6.13
N GLY A 23 -7.81 -2.60 -6.99
CA GLY A 23 -7.71 -2.51 -8.44
C GLY A 23 -7.88 -1.10 -9.00
N PRO A 24 -7.96 -1.00 -10.32
CA PRO A 24 -7.87 -2.07 -11.30
C PRO A 24 -6.45 -2.66 -11.49
N VAL A 25 -6.29 -3.60 -12.43
CA VAL A 25 -4.98 -4.11 -12.84
C VAL A 25 -4.12 -2.94 -13.34
N GLY A 26 -2.82 -2.92 -13.02
CA GLY A 26 -1.90 -1.84 -13.39
C GLY A 26 -1.81 -0.71 -12.35
N THR A 27 -2.43 -0.84 -11.17
CA THR A 27 -2.29 0.13 -10.07
C THR A 27 -0.99 -0.06 -9.26
N PHE A 28 -0.60 0.95 -8.47
CA PHE A 28 0.48 0.81 -7.48
C PHE A 28 0.20 -0.28 -6.43
N THR A 29 -1.07 -0.56 -6.13
CA THR A 29 -1.40 -1.69 -5.24
C THR A 29 -1.08 -3.03 -5.89
N GLY A 30 -1.31 -3.17 -7.20
CA GLY A 30 -0.87 -4.34 -7.96
C GLY A 30 0.65 -4.52 -7.92
N LEU A 31 1.42 -3.41 -8.02
CA LEU A 31 2.87 -3.42 -7.82
C LEU A 31 3.26 -3.90 -6.42
N ALA A 32 2.55 -3.45 -5.38
CA ALA A 32 2.78 -3.88 -4.01
C ALA A 32 2.55 -5.39 -3.84
N VAL A 33 1.54 -5.94 -4.51
CA VAL A 33 1.31 -7.39 -4.54
C VAL A 33 2.49 -8.11 -5.19
N HIS A 34 2.97 -7.65 -6.34
CA HIS A 34 4.13 -8.26 -7.01
C HIS A 34 5.40 -8.19 -6.16
N ALA A 35 5.62 -7.08 -5.45
CA ALA A 35 6.77 -6.93 -4.57
C ALA A 35 6.72 -7.87 -3.35
N LEU A 36 5.54 -8.15 -2.82
CA LEU A 36 5.33 -9.07 -1.69
C LEU A 36 5.30 -10.53 -2.14
N PHE A 37 4.78 -10.80 -3.33
CA PHE A 37 4.51 -12.14 -3.85
C PHE A 37 4.98 -12.30 -5.30
N PRO A 38 6.31 -12.22 -5.56
CA PRO A 38 6.84 -12.22 -6.93
C PRO A 38 6.59 -13.49 -7.73
N ASP A 39 6.38 -14.61 -7.03
CA ASP A 39 6.16 -15.92 -7.65
C ASP A 39 4.68 -16.32 -7.74
N GLU A 40 3.74 -15.45 -7.41
CA GLU A 40 2.32 -15.78 -7.51
C GLU A 40 1.79 -15.57 -8.92
N GLU A 41 0.91 -16.47 -9.35
CA GLU A 41 0.29 -16.40 -10.66
C GLU A 41 -0.81 -15.33 -10.71
N MET A 42 -0.97 -14.69 -11.87
CA MET A 42 -2.00 -13.65 -12.10
C MET A 42 -3.43 -14.16 -11.84
N THR A 43 -3.67 -15.46 -12.03
CA THR A 43 -4.97 -16.11 -11.78
C THR A 43 -5.40 -16.08 -10.33
N ASN A 44 -4.44 -15.95 -9.41
CA ASN A 44 -4.67 -15.89 -7.97
C ASN A 44 -4.90 -14.47 -7.46
N LEU A 45 -4.76 -13.46 -8.33
CA LEU A 45 -4.90 -12.05 -8.00
C LEU A 45 -6.34 -11.56 -8.26
N HIS A 46 -6.99 -11.02 -7.24
CA HIS A 46 -8.35 -10.54 -7.27
C HIS A 46 -8.41 -9.03 -7.05
N ALA A 47 -8.62 -8.27 -8.12
CA ALA A 47 -8.77 -6.82 -8.05
C ALA A 47 -10.16 -6.44 -7.51
N PHE A 48 -10.22 -5.63 -6.48
CA PHE A 48 -11.44 -5.06 -5.92
C PHE A 48 -11.58 -3.58 -6.27
N PRO A 49 -12.79 -3.07 -6.47
CA PRO A 49 -13.00 -1.69 -6.90
C PRO A 49 -12.75 -0.64 -5.81
N THR A 50 -12.85 -1.02 -4.53
CA THR A 50 -12.68 -0.10 -3.39
C THR A 50 -11.90 -0.73 -2.24
N ILE A 51 -11.30 0.11 -1.39
CA ILE A 51 -10.62 -0.32 -0.15
C ILE A 51 -11.59 -1.09 0.76
N GLU A 52 -12.82 -0.64 0.87
CA GLU A 52 -13.88 -1.31 1.65
C GLU A 52 -14.09 -2.74 1.18
N ASN A 53 -14.23 -2.95 -0.13
CA ASN A 53 -14.40 -4.29 -0.68
C ASN A 53 -13.17 -5.19 -0.42
N CYS A 54 -11.96 -4.61 -0.47
CA CYS A 54 -10.73 -5.31 -0.11
C CYS A 54 -10.77 -5.79 1.35
N LEU A 55 -11.05 -4.88 2.28
CA LEU A 55 -11.04 -5.15 3.71
C LEU A 55 -12.16 -6.12 4.12
N LEU A 56 -13.36 -5.99 3.52
CA LEU A 56 -14.45 -6.93 3.71
C LEU A 56 -14.09 -8.34 3.19
N ALA A 57 -13.43 -8.44 2.03
CA ALA A 57 -13.00 -9.72 1.49
C ALA A 57 -12.00 -10.43 2.41
N ALA A 58 -11.04 -9.67 2.98
CA ALA A 58 -10.10 -10.18 3.98
C ALA A 58 -10.84 -10.63 5.26
N HIS A 59 -11.71 -9.78 5.80
CA HIS A 59 -12.47 -10.07 7.02
C HIS A 59 -13.36 -11.31 6.87
N GLN A 60 -14.02 -11.46 5.73
CA GLN A 60 -14.86 -12.61 5.39
C GLN A 60 -14.08 -13.85 4.91
N ARG A 61 -12.74 -13.83 4.93
CA ARG A 61 -11.87 -14.89 4.45
C ARG A 61 -12.13 -15.31 2.99
N LYS A 62 -12.63 -14.39 2.16
CA LYS A 62 -12.77 -14.59 0.72
C LYS A 62 -11.42 -14.57 0.01
N THR A 63 -10.47 -13.87 0.60
CA THR A 63 -9.06 -13.83 0.24
C THR A 63 -8.23 -14.38 1.39
N ASP A 64 -7.10 -15.00 1.08
CA ASP A 64 -6.15 -15.48 2.08
C ASP A 64 -5.25 -14.33 2.57
N VAL A 65 -4.94 -13.40 1.64
CA VAL A 65 -4.23 -12.15 1.89
C VAL A 65 -4.89 -11.02 1.09
N THR A 66 -4.90 -9.82 1.65
CA THR A 66 -5.38 -8.62 0.94
C THR A 66 -4.42 -7.46 1.13
N VAL A 67 -4.05 -6.81 0.02
CA VAL A 67 -3.12 -5.68 0.01
C VAL A 67 -3.87 -4.38 -0.24
N VAL A 68 -3.65 -3.40 0.64
CA VAL A 68 -4.24 -2.05 0.54
C VAL A 68 -3.22 -0.97 0.90
N PRO A 69 -3.34 0.25 0.34
CA PRO A 69 -2.52 1.39 0.76
C PRO A 69 -2.94 1.88 2.15
N ILE A 70 -1.98 2.29 2.98
CA ILE A 70 -2.25 2.87 4.32
C ILE A 70 -1.74 4.30 4.47
N GLU A 71 -0.69 4.66 3.72
CA GLU A 71 -0.07 5.98 3.83
C GLU A 71 0.75 6.33 2.58
N ASN A 72 0.76 7.60 2.21
CA ASN A 72 1.63 8.15 1.19
C ASN A 72 2.43 9.31 1.78
N SER A 73 3.72 9.42 1.47
CA SER A 73 4.62 10.43 2.07
C SER A 73 4.25 11.88 1.74
N ILE A 74 3.48 12.11 0.67
CA ILE A 74 2.99 13.44 0.24
C ILE A 74 1.52 13.62 0.60
N GLY A 75 0.71 12.58 0.35
CA GLY A 75 -0.75 12.62 0.56
C GLY A 75 -1.18 12.35 2.00
N GLY A 76 -0.28 11.85 2.85
CA GLY A 76 -0.59 11.46 4.23
C GLY A 76 -1.31 10.11 4.33
N SER A 77 -2.06 9.95 5.39
CA SER A 77 -2.79 8.72 5.70
C SER A 77 -3.91 8.44 4.70
N VAL A 78 -4.10 7.18 4.35
CA VAL A 78 -5.28 6.70 3.62
C VAL A 78 -6.41 6.52 4.63
N SER A 79 -7.20 7.58 4.84
CA SER A 79 -8.22 7.65 5.90
C SER A 79 -9.21 6.48 5.85
N MET A 80 -9.61 6.04 4.66
CA MET A 80 -10.51 4.90 4.48
C MET A 80 -9.92 3.60 5.06
N THR A 81 -8.66 3.31 4.80
CA THR A 81 -7.99 2.12 5.35
C THR A 81 -7.92 2.17 6.87
N LEU A 82 -7.53 3.32 7.43
CA LEU A 82 -7.45 3.49 8.89
C LEU A 82 -8.83 3.40 9.55
N ASP A 83 -9.82 4.08 8.99
CA ASP A 83 -11.19 4.08 9.52
C ASP A 83 -11.76 2.67 9.60
N TRP A 84 -11.58 1.88 8.54
CA TRP A 84 -12.03 0.49 8.49
C TRP A 84 -11.28 -0.43 9.46
N LEU A 85 -9.95 -0.29 9.54
CA LEU A 85 -9.15 -1.04 10.53
C LEU A 85 -9.53 -0.70 11.97
N ILE A 86 -9.90 0.54 12.23
CA ILE A 86 -10.28 1.00 13.56
C ILE A 86 -11.67 0.48 13.96
N HIS A 87 -12.67 0.59 13.06
CA HIS A 87 -14.07 0.46 13.43
C HIS A 87 -14.77 -0.77 12.85
N GLU A 88 -14.37 -1.26 11.68
CA GLU A 88 -15.21 -2.17 10.89
C GLU A 88 -14.66 -3.60 10.79
N VAL A 89 -13.33 -3.77 10.79
CA VAL A 89 -12.72 -5.08 10.58
C VAL A 89 -11.65 -5.42 11.60
N GLU A 90 -11.56 -6.71 11.92
CA GLU A 90 -10.52 -7.29 12.77
C GLU A 90 -9.69 -8.29 11.95
N VAL A 91 -8.80 -7.76 11.12
CA VAL A 91 -7.89 -8.58 10.31
C VAL A 91 -6.46 -8.18 10.65
N PRO A 92 -5.59 -9.14 11.03
CA PRO A 92 -4.20 -8.83 11.35
C PRO A 92 -3.41 -8.36 10.12
N ILE A 93 -2.46 -7.44 10.37
CA ILE A 93 -1.44 -7.05 9.41
C ILE A 93 -0.33 -8.09 9.45
N GLN A 94 0.04 -8.66 8.30
CA GLN A 94 1.03 -9.70 8.14
C GLN A 94 2.34 -9.20 7.53
N ALA A 95 2.29 -8.11 6.78
CA ALA A 95 3.47 -7.49 6.16
C ALA A 95 3.21 -6.02 5.80
N GLU A 96 4.29 -5.26 5.64
CA GLU A 96 4.31 -3.95 5.02
C GLU A 96 5.28 -3.94 3.86
N VAL A 97 4.91 -3.30 2.76
CA VAL A 97 5.84 -2.94 1.70
C VAL A 97 5.76 -1.45 1.41
N ARG A 98 6.92 -0.83 1.20
CA ARG A 98 7.06 0.56 0.77
C ARG A 98 7.50 0.60 -0.67
N LEU A 99 6.75 1.32 -1.49
CA LEU A 99 7.05 1.50 -2.91
C LEU A 99 7.36 2.97 -3.20
N PRO A 100 8.41 3.26 -3.96
CA PRO A 100 8.56 4.56 -4.59
C PRO A 100 7.43 4.78 -5.59
N VAL A 101 6.98 6.03 -5.70
CA VAL A 101 5.91 6.41 -6.62
C VAL A 101 6.51 7.29 -7.71
N HIS A 102 6.70 6.70 -8.88
CA HIS A 102 7.13 7.40 -10.07
C HIS A 102 6.00 7.47 -11.09
N HIS A 103 5.93 8.56 -11.80
CA HIS A 103 4.93 8.80 -12.82
C HIS A 103 5.56 8.92 -14.20
N GLU A 104 5.02 8.18 -15.15
CA GLU A 104 5.39 8.25 -16.56
C GLU A 104 4.29 8.95 -17.35
N LEU A 105 4.67 9.77 -18.32
CA LEU A 105 3.77 10.32 -19.33
C LEU A 105 3.69 9.34 -20.49
N LEU A 106 2.54 8.74 -20.68
CA LEU A 106 2.34 7.64 -21.62
C LEU A 106 1.44 8.05 -22.79
N ALA A 107 1.77 7.55 -23.97
CA ALA A 107 0.96 7.67 -25.17
C ALA A 107 0.73 6.30 -25.82
N HIS A 108 -0.27 6.19 -26.69
CA HIS A 108 -0.41 5.04 -27.58
C HIS A 108 0.78 4.99 -28.57
N PRO A 109 1.35 3.82 -28.92
CA PRO A 109 2.50 3.73 -29.83
C PRO A 109 2.28 4.44 -31.18
N ALA A 110 1.05 4.46 -31.71
CA ALA A 110 0.71 5.18 -32.93
C ALA A 110 0.79 6.71 -32.81
N GLN A 111 0.94 7.26 -31.60
CA GLN A 111 0.94 8.69 -31.30
C GLN A 111 2.28 9.19 -30.74
N VAL A 112 3.29 8.34 -30.59
CA VAL A 112 4.59 8.70 -29.97
C VAL A 112 5.35 9.79 -30.73
N GLU A 113 5.20 9.84 -32.06
CA GLU A 113 5.85 10.85 -32.89
C GLU A 113 5.06 12.17 -32.97
N GLN A 114 3.92 12.29 -32.30
CA GLN A 114 3.15 13.52 -32.27
C GLN A 114 3.85 14.60 -31.46
N THR A 115 3.75 15.81 -31.90
CA THR A 115 4.29 17.01 -31.20
C THR A 115 3.19 17.76 -30.44
N GLU A 116 1.94 17.52 -30.76
CA GLU A 116 0.77 18.18 -30.16
C GLU A 116 -0.19 17.15 -29.60
N PHE A 117 -0.49 17.27 -28.31
CA PHE A 117 -1.47 16.45 -27.60
C PHE A 117 -2.60 17.33 -27.09
N GLU A 118 -3.82 16.80 -27.13
CA GLU A 118 -5.03 17.55 -26.74
C GLU A 118 -5.36 17.39 -25.27
N ILE A 119 -5.29 16.16 -24.75
CA ILE A 119 -5.78 15.79 -23.42
C ILE A 119 -4.76 14.92 -22.71
N VAL A 120 -4.59 15.19 -21.41
CA VAL A 120 -3.93 14.26 -20.49
C VAL A 120 -4.91 13.75 -19.44
N TYR A 121 -5.02 12.42 -19.34
CA TYR A 121 -5.84 11.72 -18.37
C TYR A 121 -5.00 11.21 -17.21
N ALA A 122 -5.44 11.40 -15.97
CA ALA A 122 -4.79 10.82 -14.80
C ALA A 122 -5.68 10.90 -13.55
N HIS A 123 -5.31 10.17 -12.51
CA HIS A 123 -5.87 10.38 -11.18
C HIS A 123 -5.59 11.81 -10.69
N PRO A 124 -6.52 12.51 -9.99
CA PRO A 124 -6.32 13.90 -9.54
C PRO A 124 -5.03 14.13 -8.76
N GLN A 125 -4.62 13.17 -7.95
CA GLN A 125 -3.37 13.26 -7.20
C GLN A 125 -2.14 13.21 -8.14
N ALA A 126 -2.16 12.40 -9.19
CA ALA A 126 -1.09 12.32 -10.17
C ALA A 126 -0.99 13.61 -10.98
N LEU A 127 -2.12 14.20 -11.42
CA LEU A 127 -2.13 15.51 -12.06
C LEU A 127 -1.47 16.59 -11.18
N LYS A 128 -1.82 16.62 -9.88
CA LYS A 128 -1.22 17.55 -8.93
C LYS A 128 0.28 17.29 -8.71
N GLN A 129 0.69 16.04 -8.68
CA GLN A 129 2.10 15.67 -8.47
C GLN A 129 2.97 15.92 -9.70
N CYS A 130 2.40 16.07 -10.88
CA CYS A 130 3.11 16.30 -12.16
C CYS A 130 2.83 17.68 -12.76
N ASP A 131 2.19 18.58 -12.01
CA ASP A 131 1.70 19.87 -12.52
C ASP A 131 2.81 20.80 -13.03
N GLN A 132 4.00 20.77 -12.42
CA GLN A 132 5.14 21.59 -12.86
C GLN A 132 5.65 21.14 -14.23
N TYR A 133 5.74 19.81 -14.45
CA TYR A 133 6.13 19.26 -15.74
C TYR A 133 5.10 19.61 -16.82
N LEU A 134 3.81 19.40 -16.55
CA LEU A 134 2.73 19.71 -17.48
C LEU A 134 2.71 21.18 -17.87
N ARG A 135 2.76 22.10 -16.90
CA ARG A 135 2.79 23.57 -17.17
C ARG A 135 3.99 24.01 -18.01
N ARG A 136 5.13 23.33 -17.85
CA ARG A 136 6.36 23.68 -18.58
C ARG A 136 6.35 23.16 -20.01
N HIS A 137 5.87 21.95 -20.25
CA HIS A 137 6.00 21.26 -21.52
C HIS A 137 4.70 21.21 -22.31
N TYR A 138 3.55 21.28 -21.64
CA TYR A 138 2.21 21.20 -22.21
C TYR A 138 1.27 22.24 -21.57
N PRO A 139 1.57 23.56 -21.69
CA PRO A 139 0.85 24.60 -20.96
C PRO A 139 -0.65 24.68 -21.29
N ASP A 140 -1.03 24.31 -22.50
CA ASP A 140 -2.40 24.41 -23.03
C ASP A 140 -3.15 23.07 -23.05
N ILE A 141 -2.55 21.97 -22.54
CA ILE A 141 -3.16 20.64 -22.57
C ILE A 141 -4.38 20.58 -21.64
N GLU A 142 -5.48 20.02 -22.13
CA GLU A 142 -6.65 19.78 -21.29
C GLU A 142 -6.36 18.65 -20.29
N GLN A 143 -6.55 18.89 -19.00
CA GLN A 143 -6.36 17.89 -17.93
C GLN A 143 -7.70 17.29 -17.54
N ARG A 144 -7.88 15.96 -17.70
CA ARG A 144 -9.09 15.24 -17.33
C ARG A 144 -8.85 14.23 -16.22
N PRO A 145 -9.52 14.41 -15.06
CA PRO A 145 -9.40 13.48 -13.96
C PRO A 145 -10.08 12.15 -14.24
N MET A 146 -9.45 11.04 -13.78
CA MET A 146 -9.94 9.68 -13.83
C MET A 146 -9.92 9.06 -12.42
N ASN A 147 -10.67 7.98 -12.19
CA ASN A 147 -10.71 7.33 -10.87
C ASN A 147 -9.38 6.67 -10.49
N SER A 148 -8.57 6.25 -11.48
CA SER A 148 -7.23 5.73 -11.27
C SER A 148 -6.31 6.05 -12.45
N SER A 149 -4.99 6.04 -12.21
CA SER A 149 -4.00 6.17 -13.26
C SER A 149 -4.01 4.97 -14.23
N ALA A 150 -4.35 3.78 -13.74
CA ALA A 150 -4.50 2.60 -14.59
C ALA A 150 -5.70 2.70 -15.53
N GLU A 151 -6.83 3.26 -15.08
CA GLU A 151 -7.98 3.55 -15.93
C GLU A 151 -7.64 4.58 -17.02
N ALA A 152 -6.85 5.60 -16.68
CA ALA A 152 -6.35 6.57 -17.65
C ALA A 152 -5.48 5.92 -18.73
N ALA A 153 -4.56 5.04 -18.32
CA ALA A 153 -3.72 4.28 -19.26
C ALA A 153 -4.56 3.37 -20.16
N TRP A 154 -5.52 2.64 -19.59
CA TRP A 154 -6.45 1.81 -20.35
C TRP A 154 -7.24 2.63 -21.39
N LEU A 155 -7.73 3.82 -21.00
CA LEU A 155 -8.47 4.70 -21.91
C LEU A 155 -7.63 5.11 -23.12
N VAL A 156 -6.39 5.54 -22.88
CA VAL A 156 -5.45 5.94 -23.95
C VAL A 156 -5.12 4.76 -24.85
N ALA A 157 -4.87 3.58 -24.29
CA ALA A 157 -4.57 2.36 -25.03
C ALA A 157 -5.71 1.95 -26.00
N ASN A 158 -6.96 2.16 -25.59
CA ASN A 158 -8.13 1.79 -26.39
C ASN A 158 -8.57 2.90 -27.39
N ASN A 159 -7.80 3.98 -27.53
CA ASN A 159 -8.07 5.07 -28.45
C ASN A 159 -6.83 5.44 -29.30
N PRO A 160 -6.36 4.54 -30.18
CA PRO A 160 -5.10 4.68 -30.94
C PRO A 160 -5.05 5.90 -31.86
N ASP A 161 -6.21 6.37 -32.32
CA ASP A 161 -6.33 7.50 -33.27
C ASP A 161 -6.41 8.86 -32.57
N LYS A 162 -6.35 8.90 -31.24
CA LYS A 162 -6.49 10.12 -30.46
C LYS A 162 -5.12 10.61 -29.94
N PRO A 163 -4.81 11.91 -30.08
CA PRO A 163 -3.60 12.50 -29.53
C PRO A 163 -3.75 12.74 -28.02
N TRP A 164 -3.90 11.66 -27.28
CA TRP A 164 -4.13 11.67 -25.85
C TRP A 164 -2.94 11.12 -25.07
N LEU A 165 -2.73 11.66 -23.90
CA LEU A 165 -1.73 11.21 -22.95
C LEU A 165 -2.39 10.67 -21.69
N SER A 166 -1.68 9.80 -20.98
CA SER A 166 -2.01 9.44 -19.60
C SER A 166 -0.78 9.60 -18.69
N ILE A 167 -1.04 9.92 -17.42
CA ILE A 167 -0.01 9.84 -16.38
C ILE A 167 -0.29 8.58 -15.57
N SER A 168 0.65 7.64 -15.61
CA SER A 168 0.52 6.36 -14.92
C SER A 168 1.89 5.85 -14.46
N ASN A 169 1.95 4.59 -14.03
CA ASN A 169 3.17 3.91 -13.66
C ASN A 169 3.66 2.97 -14.78
N PHE A 170 4.89 2.46 -14.66
CA PHE A 170 5.50 1.59 -15.66
C PHE A 170 4.74 0.27 -15.88
N ILE A 171 4.08 -0.29 -14.84
CA ILE A 171 3.28 -1.53 -15.00
C ILE A 171 2.05 -1.30 -15.87
N ALA A 172 1.38 -0.16 -15.71
CA ALA A 172 0.27 0.19 -16.59
C ALA A 172 0.75 0.35 -18.05
N LYS A 173 1.94 0.93 -18.26
CA LYS A 173 2.58 0.97 -19.58
C LYS A 173 2.73 -0.43 -20.19
N GLU A 174 3.32 -1.37 -19.44
CA GLU A 174 3.55 -2.75 -19.91
C GLU A 174 2.21 -3.49 -20.19
N ILE A 175 1.27 -3.42 -19.24
CA ILE A 175 -0.01 -4.12 -19.34
C ILE A 175 -0.85 -3.62 -20.53
N TYR A 176 -0.89 -2.30 -20.72
CA TYR A 176 -1.70 -1.67 -21.75
C TYR A 176 -0.93 -1.39 -23.04
N GLN A 177 0.32 -1.83 -23.14
CA GLN A 177 1.19 -1.69 -24.31
C GLN A 177 1.31 -0.24 -24.79
N LEU A 178 1.48 0.68 -23.83
CA LEU A 178 1.73 2.09 -24.08
C LEU A 178 3.24 2.37 -24.14
N GLU A 179 3.60 3.51 -24.70
CA GLU A 179 4.97 4.01 -24.77
C GLU A 179 5.15 5.21 -23.85
N ALA A 180 6.31 5.30 -23.21
CA ALA A 180 6.63 6.44 -22.36
C ALA A 180 7.20 7.59 -23.22
N ILE A 181 6.48 8.71 -23.25
CA ILE A 181 6.98 9.98 -23.79
C ILE A 181 8.05 10.55 -22.85
N GLN A 182 7.85 10.42 -21.56
CA GLN A 182 8.79 10.87 -20.53
C GLN A 182 8.58 10.09 -19.24
N ASN A 183 9.70 9.72 -18.59
CA ASN A 183 9.72 9.07 -17.30
C ASN A 183 9.95 10.08 -16.18
N ASN A 184 9.51 9.76 -14.97
CA ASN A 184 9.77 10.50 -13.74
C ASN A 184 9.37 11.98 -13.84
N ILE A 185 8.11 12.21 -14.22
CA ILE A 185 7.58 13.57 -14.42
C ILE A 185 7.03 14.21 -13.14
N GLU A 186 7.08 13.50 -12.02
CA GLU A 186 6.62 13.99 -10.72
C GLU A 186 7.47 15.14 -10.19
N ASN A 187 6.84 16.07 -9.47
CA ASN A 187 7.51 17.23 -8.85
C ASN A 187 8.47 16.83 -7.72
N ASN A 188 8.26 15.66 -7.11
CA ASN A 188 9.06 15.17 -5.99
C ASN A 188 9.34 13.66 -6.15
N GLY A 189 10.55 13.32 -6.54
CA GLY A 189 11.00 11.95 -6.74
C GLY A 189 11.18 11.11 -5.46
N MET A 190 11.01 11.70 -4.26
CA MET A 190 11.06 10.97 -2.98
C MET A 190 9.68 10.53 -2.48
N ASN A 191 8.69 10.49 -3.37
CA ASN A 191 7.35 10.05 -3.01
C ASN A 191 7.32 8.54 -2.77
N MET A 192 6.82 8.14 -1.60
CA MET A 192 6.71 6.74 -1.19
C MET A 192 5.28 6.45 -0.75
N THR A 193 4.76 5.29 -1.13
CA THR A 193 3.50 4.77 -0.59
C THR A 193 3.76 3.50 0.22
N ARG A 194 3.14 3.42 1.39
CA ARG A 194 3.10 2.25 2.25
C ARG A 194 1.87 1.43 1.95
N PHE A 195 2.05 0.14 1.72
CA PHE A 195 0.98 -0.83 1.57
C PHE A 195 1.10 -1.87 2.66
N ILE A 196 -0.03 -2.34 3.16
CA ILE A 196 -0.12 -3.40 4.15
C ILE A 196 -0.81 -4.63 3.56
N ALA A 197 -0.28 -5.80 3.89
CA ALA A 197 -0.89 -7.09 3.60
C ALA A 197 -1.64 -7.57 4.84
N LEU A 198 -2.91 -7.84 4.70
CA LEU A 198 -3.84 -8.24 5.74
C LEU A 198 -4.28 -9.68 5.54
N GLY A 199 -4.32 -10.47 6.60
CA GLY A 199 -4.76 -11.85 6.52
C GLY A 199 -4.64 -12.56 7.86
N TYR A 200 -5.19 -13.77 7.97
CA TYR A 200 -5.17 -14.54 9.22
C TYR A 200 -4.05 -15.59 9.24
N GLU A 201 -3.48 -15.93 8.09
CA GLU A 201 -2.35 -16.84 8.00
C GLU A 201 -1.05 -16.03 8.02
N GLU A 202 -0.08 -16.49 8.78
CA GLU A 202 1.26 -15.91 8.83
C GLU A 202 1.95 -16.02 7.46
N LEU A 203 2.60 -14.94 7.04
CA LEU A 203 3.37 -14.91 5.80
C LEU A 203 4.84 -15.22 6.10
N ASP A 204 5.41 -16.19 5.40
CA ASP A 204 6.86 -16.47 5.47
C ASP A 204 7.63 -15.42 4.65
N LEU A 205 7.63 -14.19 5.16
CA LEU A 205 8.37 -13.06 4.62
C LEU A 205 9.44 -12.64 5.62
N ARG A 206 10.66 -12.43 5.15
CA ARG A 206 11.78 -12.00 5.97
C ARG A 206 12.19 -10.59 5.59
N ALA A 207 12.43 -9.77 6.59
CA ALA A 207 12.98 -8.43 6.43
C ALA A 207 13.84 -8.08 7.66
N ASP A 208 14.78 -7.16 7.46
CA ASP A 208 15.66 -6.66 8.53
C ASP A 208 14.90 -5.79 9.54
N PHE A 209 13.75 -5.26 9.15
CA PHE A 209 12.91 -4.38 9.97
C PHE A 209 11.56 -5.01 10.29
N GLN A 210 11.16 -4.86 11.55
CA GLN A 210 9.84 -5.26 12.03
C GLN A 210 9.09 -4.08 12.61
N LYS A 211 7.80 -4.05 12.36
CA LYS A 211 6.86 -3.13 13.00
C LYS A 211 5.80 -3.88 13.78
N SER A 212 5.29 -3.21 14.80
CA SER A 212 4.04 -3.59 15.44
C SER A 212 3.05 -2.45 15.35
N SER A 213 1.83 -2.76 14.95
CA SER A 213 0.73 -1.80 14.91
C SER A 213 -0.30 -2.13 15.98
N MET A 214 -0.82 -1.09 16.61
CA MET A 214 -1.87 -1.21 17.60
C MET A 214 -2.87 -0.06 17.52
N ILE A 215 -4.07 -0.34 18.00
CA ILE A 215 -5.11 0.66 18.26
C ILE A 215 -5.29 0.76 19.76
N VAL A 216 -5.19 2.00 20.28
CA VAL A 216 -5.33 2.28 21.71
C VAL A 216 -6.49 3.26 21.92
N SER A 217 -7.45 2.89 22.77
CA SER A 217 -8.48 3.80 23.25
C SER A 217 -8.34 4.04 24.76
N PHE A 218 -8.66 5.24 25.20
CA PHE A 218 -8.47 5.69 26.57
C PHE A 218 -9.79 5.73 27.34
N PRO A 219 -9.77 5.44 28.66
CA PRO A 219 -10.98 5.40 29.44
C PRO A 219 -11.57 6.81 29.64
N GLU A 220 -10.89 7.69 30.31
CA GLU A 220 -11.26 9.08 30.58
C GLU A 220 -9.99 9.94 30.59
N ASN A 221 -10.11 11.25 30.30
CA ASN A 221 -8.98 12.19 30.28
C ASN A 221 -7.87 11.83 29.30
N GLU A 222 -8.22 11.75 28.03
CA GLU A 222 -7.42 11.24 26.90
C GLU A 222 -6.04 11.87 26.77
N LEU A 223 -5.90 13.20 26.98
CA LEU A 223 -4.59 13.88 26.81
C LEU A 223 -3.55 13.43 27.83
N MET A 224 -3.96 13.26 29.09
CA MET A 224 -3.04 12.77 30.15
C MET A 224 -2.63 11.33 29.88
N THR A 225 -3.56 10.51 29.42
CA THR A 225 -3.31 9.09 29.15
C THR A 225 -2.43 8.91 27.90
N LEU A 226 -2.63 9.71 26.86
CA LEU A 226 -1.73 9.71 25.70
C LEU A 226 -0.29 10.03 26.10
N HIS A 227 -0.09 11.05 26.94
CA HIS A 227 1.24 11.39 27.46
C HIS A 227 1.87 10.21 28.22
N GLN A 228 1.10 9.50 29.06
CA GLN A 228 1.58 8.33 29.78
C GLN A 228 1.95 7.18 28.84
N VAL A 229 1.13 6.91 27.82
CA VAL A 229 1.42 5.89 26.80
C VAL A 229 2.72 6.22 26.05
N LEU A 230 2.92 7.46 25.62
CA LEU A 230 4.16 7.90 24.96
C LEU A 230 5.37 7.82 25.91
N GLY A 231 5.18 8.11 27.20
CA GLY A 231 6.21 7.90 28.21
C GLY A 231 6.61 6.44 28.40
N LEU A 232 5.65 5.50 28.27
CA LEU A 232 5.94 4.07 28.27
C LEU A 232 6.71 3.66 26.99
N VAL A 233 6.31 4.18 25.85
CA VAL A 233 7.04 3.91 24.57
C VAL A 233 8.50 4.34 24.69
N ASP A 234 8.78 5.52 25.27
CA ASP A 234 10.12 6.01 25.54
C ASP A 234 10.87 5.15 26.58
N LYS A 235 10.21 4.77 27.69
CA LYS A 235 10.76 3.86 28.71
C LYS A 235 11.31 2.56 28.13
N TYR A 236 10.63 1.99 27.15
CA TYR A 236 11.04 0.77 26.47
C TYR A 236 11.99 1.02 25.29
N ALA A 237 12.39 2.28 25.05
CA ALA A 237 13.23 2.71 23.93
C ALA A 237 12.70 2.21 22.56
N ILE A 238 11.38 2.10 22.41
CA ILE A 238 10.72 1.75 21.17
C ILE A 238 10.43 3.05 20.40
N ARG A 239 10.73 3.08 19.11
CA ARG A 239 10.53 4.27 18.29
C ARG A 239 9.14 4.23 17.66
N PRO A 240 8.25 5.22 17.92
CA PRO A 240 7.03 5.36 17.15
C PRO A 240 7.36 5.79 15.71
N THR A 241 6.73 5.16 14.75
CA THR A 241 6.89 5.48 13.31
C THR A 241 5.66 6.16 12.74
N LYS A 242 4.50 6.01 13.40
CA LYS A 242 3.25 6.70 13.09
C LYS A 242 2.38 6.80 14.34
N ILE A 243 1.74 7.93 14.51
CA ILE A 243 0.67 8.13 15.49
C ILE A 243 -0.43 8.92 14.78
N GLU A 244 -1.61 8.36 14.73
CA GLU A 244 -2.78 8.94 14.08
C GLU A 244 -3.97 8.88 15.03
N SER A 245 -4.65 9.98 15.22
CA SER A 245 -5.89 10.03 16.01
C SER A 245 -7.11 9.94 15.09
N ALA A 246 -8.09 9.16 15.50
CA ALA A 246 -9.38 9.07 14.83
C ALA A 246 -10.53 9.20 15.85
N PRO A 247 -11.69 9.77 15.48
CA PRO A 247 -12.83 9.83 16.37
C PRO A 247 -13.38 8.42 16.67
N MET A 248 -13.82 8.18 17.89
CA MET A 248 -14.43 6.90 18.28
C MET A 248 -15.82 6.66 17.67
N LYS A 249 -16.39 7.64 16.95
CA LYS A 249 -17.77 7.60 16.39
C LYS A 249 -18.89 7.39 17.44
N THR A 250 -18.60 7.63 18.71
CA THR A 250 -19.57 7.56 19.81
C THR A 250 -20.05 8.96 20.21
N GLU A 251 -19.18 9.76 20.83
CA GLU A 251 -19.42 11.14 21.25
C GLU A 251 -18.28 12.03 20.77
N LEU A 252 -18.55 13.35 20.60
CA LEU A 252 -17.52 14.32 20.27
C LEU A 252 -16.52 14.44 21.41
N GLY A 253 -15.22 14.41 21.07
CA GLY A 253 -14.14 14.52 22.05
C GLY A 253 -13.52 13.19 22.45
N HIS A 254 -14.08 12.07 22.04
CA HIS A 254 -13.48 10.74 22.27
C HIS A 254 -12.70 10.27 21.05
N TYR A 255 -11.41 9.95 21.27
CA TYR A 255 -10.48 9.55 20.22
C TYR A 255 -9.91 8.16 20.50
N VAL A 256 -9.56 7.52 19.41
CA VAL A 256 -8.77 6.30 19.37
C VAL A 256 -7.48 6.60 18.60
N PHE A 257 -6.39 5.96 19.00
CA PHE A 257 -5.07 6.18 18.39
C PHE A 257 -4.60 4.94 17.68
N PHE A 258 -4.29 5.10 16.40
CA PHE A 258 -3.54 4.12 15.64
C PHE A 258 -2.05 4.43 15.81
N ILE A 259 -1.27 3.45 16.28
CA ILE A 259 0.15 3.62 16.60
C ILE A 259 0.96 2.53 15.91
N ASP A 260 1.94 2.92 15.09
CA ASP A 260 2.97 2.06 14.55
C ASP A 260 4.27 2.24 15.31
N LEU A 261 4.89 1.15 15.70
CA LEU A 261 6.13 1.09 16.45
C LEU A 261 7.19 0.27 15.71
N ASP A 262 8.43 0.77 15.69
CA ASP A 262 9.60 -0.01 15.27
C ASP A 262 9.97 -0.99 16.40
N THR A 263 9.67 -2.26 16.18
CA THR A 263 9.88 -3.32 17.17
C THR A 263 11.00 -4.27 16.76
N THR A 264 11.86 -3.85 15.84
CA THR A 264 13.01 -4.63 15.37
C THR A 264 13.92 -5.03 16.56
N GLY A 265 14.03 -6.34 16.80
CA GLY A 265 14.81 -6.89 17.92
C GLY A 265 14.27 -6.57 19.32
N LYS A 266 12.99 -6.14 19.44
CA LYS A 266 12.40 -5.66 20.69
C LYS A 266 11.10 -6.37 21.07
N SER A 267 10.96 -7.65 20.72
CA SER A 267 9.73 -8.41 20.96
C SER A 267 9.29 -8.39 22.43
N ASP A 268 10.21 -8.67 23.36
CA ASP A 268 9.92 -8.71 24.79
C ASP A 268 9.55 -7.32 25.35
N ALA A 269 10.29 -6.29 24.91
CA ALA A 269 10.01 -4.90 25.29
C ALA A 269 8.63 -4.45 24.82
N TYR A 270 8.23 -4.86 23.62
CA TYR A 270 6.90 -4.59 23.08
C TYR A 270 5.79 -5.30 23.85
N GLN A 271 6.01 -6.56 24.25
CA GLN A 271 5.04 -7.29 25.07
C GLN A 271 4.83 -6.61 26.45
N GLN A 272 5.93 -6.18 27.10
CA GLN A 272 5.86 -5.44 28.36
C GLN A 272 5.17 -4.08 28.19
N LEU A 273 5.46 -3.36 27.11
CA LEU A 273 4.78 -2.11 26.76
C LEU A 273 3.26 -2.32 26.64
N CYS A 274 2.83 -3.35 25.92
CA CYS A 274 1.40 -3.66 25.79
C CYS A 274 0.73 -3.96 27.14
N GLN A 275 1.43 -4.67 28.02
CA GLN A 275 0.93 -4.95 29.38
C GLN A 275 0.83 -3.67 30.22
N ASP A 276 1.86 -2.81 30.20
CA ASP A 276 1.85 -1.56 30.93
C ASP A 276 0.75 -0.59 30.43
N ILE A 277 0.51 -0.53 29.11
CA ILE A 277 -0.58 0.24 28.53
C ILE A 277 -1.95 -0.26 29.07
N ARG A 278 -2.16 -1.58 29.12
CA ARG A 278 -3.40 -2.13 29.69
C ARG A 278 -3.53 -1.83 31.19
N ASN A 279 -2.42 -1.82 31.91
CA ASN A 279 -2.39 -1.48 33.34
C ASN A 279 -2.78 0.00 33.61
N LEU A 280 -2.65 0.89 32.61
CA LEU A 280 -3.18 2.26 32.66
C LEU A 280 -4.70 2.32 32.46
N GLY A 281 -5.37 1.19 32.25
CA GLY A 281 -6.82 1.12 31.99
C GLY A 281 -7.17 1.33 30.49
N CYS A 282 -6.18 1.41 29.61
CA CYS A 282 -6.43 1.56 28.18
C CYS A 282 -6.95 0.24 27.56
N SER A 283 -7.88 0.36 26.61
CA SER A 283 -8.15 -0.74 25.69
C SER A 283 -7.08 -0.74 24.58
N LEU A 284 -6.48 -1.91 24.35
CA LEU A 284 -5.43 -2.09 23.34
C LEU A 284 -5.78 -3.25 22.43
N ARG A 285 -5.92 -2.98 21.13
CA ARG A 285 -6.07 -3.98 20.08
C ARG A 285 -4.76 -4.05 19.27
N HIS A 286 -4.09 -5.19 19.35
CA HIS A 286 -2.91 -5.48 18.54
C HIS A 286 -3.34 -5.86 17.13
N LEU A 287 -2.77 -5.19 16.12
CA LEU A 287 -3.08 -5.42 14.71
C LEU A 287 -2.08 -6.36 14.04
N GLY A 288 -0.92 -6.58 14.63
CA GLY A 288 0.12 -7.46 14.13
C GLY A 288 1.53 -6.96 14.42
N THR A 289 2.48 -7.91 14.46
CA THR A 289 3.91 -7.67 14.38
C THR A 289 4.41 -8.29 13.09
N TYR A 290 4.98 -7.50 12.20
CA TYR A 290 5.17 -7.90 10.81
C TYR A 290 6.46 -7.34 10.21
N PRO A 291 7.03 -8.03 9.19
CA PRO A 291 8.18 -7.55 8.43
C PRO A 291 7.80 -6.32 7.59
N THR A 292 8.76 -5.41 7.46
CA THR A 292 8.67 -4.22 6.61
C THR A 292 9.69 -4.33 5.48
N LEU A 293 9.21 -4.43 4.25
CA LEU A 293 10.02 -4.46 3.04
C LEU A 293 10.08 -3.08 2.39
N VAL A 294 11.21 -2.78 1.77
CA VAL A 294 11.34 -1.68 0.82
C VAL A 294 11.55 -2.31 -0.54
N ALA A 295 10.63 -2.14 -1.45
CA ALA A 295 10.81 -2.68 -2.78
C ALA A 295 11.76 -1.79 -3.57
N ASP A 296 12.86 -2.38 -3.99
CA ASP A 296 13.74 -1.83 -5.01
C ASP A 296 13.17 -2.23 -6.37
N ILE A 297 12.18 -1.46 -6.82
CA ILE A 297 11.61 -1.68 -8.14
C ILE A 297 12.56 -1.00 -9.12
N ALA A 298 13.35 -1.79 -9.84
CA ALA A 298 14.08 -1.31 -11.00
C ALA A 298 13.04 -0.87 -12.04
N TYR A 299 12.65 0.39 -11.97
CA TYR A 299 11.88 1.04 -13.04
C TYR A 299 12.76 0.99 -14.28
N GLY A 300 12.36 0.17 -15.27
CA GLY A 300 13.13 -0.12 -16.47
C GLY A 300 13.72 1.14 -17.11
N GLY A 301 14.98 1.38 -16.81
CA GLY A 301 15.77 2.48 -17.32
C GLY A 301 17.24 2.12 -17.19
N ASP A 302 17.79 1.75 -18.29
CA ASP A 302 19.16 1.48 -18.72
C ASP A 302 19.39 0.01 -19.10
N ARG A 303 18.91 -0.34 -20.28
CA ARG A 303 19.63 -1.25 -21.19
C ARG A 303 19.78 -0.59 -22.55
#